data_e5b5d5293698ec1380f3717c3c265f14
#
_entry.id   e5b5d5293698ec1380f3717c3c265f14
#
_cell.length_a   1.000
_cell.length_b   1.000
_cell.length_c   1.000
_cell.angle_alpha   90.00
_cell.angle_beta   90.00
_cell.angle_gamma   90.00
#
_symmetry.space_group_name_H-M   'P 1'
#
loop_
_entity.id
_entity.type
_entity.pdbx_description
1 polymer ?
#
loop_
_entity_poly.entity_id
_entity_poly.type
_entity_poly.pdbx_seq_one_letter_code
_entity_poly.pdbx_strand_id
1 'polypeptide(L)'
;MLKKFIAAQPADPFPRYGLAQEYKNAGQLAEARAEFAALMRDHPDYTAAYLHAGNVLLALGERAEARTIFERGVEVCRRRGDGHAMSELEGALSSLD
;
A
#
# COMPACT_ATOMS: atom_id res chain seq x y z
N MET A 1 8.24 -5.82 -17.66
CA MET A 1 9.45 -5.99 -16.84
C MET A 1 9.12 -6.43 -15.43
N LEU A 2 8.39 -5.63 -14.68
CA LEU A 2 8.08 -6.00 -13.29
C LEU A 2 7.27 -7.28 -13.17
N LYS A 3 6.36 -7.53 -14.11
CA LYS A 3 5.59 -8.79 -14.10
C LYS A 3 6.47 -10.02 -14.25
N LYS A 4 7.56 -9.91 -15.00
CA LYS A 4 8.53 -11.00 -15.11
C LYS A 4 9.22 -11.26 -13.77
N PHE A 5 9.60 -10.21 -13.06
CA PHE A 5 10.21 -10.35 -11.74
C PHE A 5 9.26 -11.01 -10.76
N ILE A 6 7.99 -10.62 -10.78
CA ILE A 6 6.98 -11.21 -9.90
C ILE A 6 6.84 -12.71 -10.19
N ALA A 7 6.78 -13.08 -11.47
CA ALA A 7 6.65 -14.48 -11.87
C ALA A 7 7.88 -15.31 -11.48
N ALA A 8 9.09 -14.72 -11.58
CA ALA A 8 10.34 -15.39 -11.23
C ALA A 8 10.56 -15.47 -9.72
N GLN A 9 10.11 -14.48 -8.97
CA GLN A 9 10.33 -14.38 -7.53
C GLN A 9 9.04 -13.96 -6.80
N PRO A 10 8.00 -14.81 -6.83
CA PRO A 10 6.71 -14.42 -6.26
C PRO A 10 6.74 -14.18 -4.74
N ALA A 11 7.75 -14.72 -4.05
CA ALA A 11 7.87 -14.52 -2.60
C ALA A 11 8.48 -13.16 -2.23
N ASP A 12 9.09 -12.44 -3.19
CA ASP A 12 9.69 -11.14 -2.94
C ASP A 12 8.64 -10.03 -3.15
N PRO A 13 8.29 -9.27 -2.11
CA PRO A 13 7.28 -8.22 -2.25
C PRO A 13 7.74 -7.01 -3.07
N PHE A 14 9.05 -6.77 -3.19
CA PHE A 14 9.58 -5.56 -3.80
C PHE A 14 9.17 -5.36 -5.26
N PRO A 15 9.27 -6.36 -6.15
CA PRO A 15 8.81 -6.18 -7.54
C PRO A 15 7.31 -5.88 -7.63
N ARG A 16 6.49 -6.48 -6.78
CA ARG A 16 5.06 -6.19 -6.73
C ARG A 16 4.78 -4.77 -6.30
N TYR A 17 5.52 -4.31 -5.29
CA TYR A 17 5.41 -2.94 -4.82
C TYR A 17 5.76 -1.98 -5.96
N GLY A 18 6.83 -2.27 -6.70
CA GLY A 18 7.23 -1.46 -7.85
C GLY A 18 6.17 -1.40 -8.93
N LEU A 19 5.55 -2.54 -9.25
CA LEU A 19 4.48 -2.58 -10.25
C LEU A 19 3.26 -1.76 -9.79
N ALA A 20 2.87 -1.90 -8.54
CA ALA A 20 1.75 -1.13 -7.99
C ALA A 20 2.02 0.36 -8.06
N GLN A 21 3.25 0.78 -7.74
CA GLN A 21 3.66 2.19 -7.83
C GLN A 21 3.65 2.69 -9.27
N GLU A 22 4.06 1.86 -10.24
CA GLU A 22 4.00 2.24 -11.65
C GLU A 22 2.56 2.48 -12.08
N TYR A 23 1.63 1.61 -11.71
CA TYR A 23 0.21 1.82 -11.99
C TYR A 23 -0.31 3.10 -11.38
N LYS A 24 0.03 3.33 -10.12
CA LYS A 24 -0.39 4.54 -9.41
C LYS A 24 0.11 5.79 -10.12
N ASN A 25 1.40 5.82 -10.48
CA ASN A 25 2.01 6.99 -11.11
C ASN A 25 1.49 7.23 -12.52
N ALA A 26 1.04 6.18 -13.20
CA ALA A 26 0.44 6.30 -14.53
C ALA A 26 -1.05 6.66 -14.47
N GLY A 27 -1.62 6.82 -13.28
CA GLY A 27 -3.03 7.11 -13.14
C GLY A 27 -3.94 5.92 -13.33
N GLN A 28 -3.38 4.71 -13.41
CA GLN A 28 -4.13 3.47 -13.54
C GLN A 28 -4.52 2.98 -12.15
N LEU A 29 -5.49 3.68 -11.56
CA LEU A 29 -5.81 3.51 -10.14
C LEU A 29 -6.45 2.18 -9.81
N ALA A 30 -7.29 1.65 -10.70
CA ALA A 30 -7.92 0.35 -10.48
C ALA A 30 -6.89 -0.77 -10.46
N GLU A 31 -5.93 -0.72 -11.39
CA GLU A 31 -4.83 -1.68 -11.42
C GLU A 31 -3.93 -1.55 -10.21
N ALA A 32 -3.62 -0.31 -9.81
CA ALA A 32 -2.82 -0.06 -8.61
C ALA A 32 -3.51 -0.62 -7.37
N ARG A 33 -4.81 -0.40 -7.24
CA ARG A 33 -5.61 -0.92 -6.12
C ARG A 33 -5.49 -2.43 -6.04
N ALA A 34 -5.65 -3.12 -7.18
CA ALA A 34 -5.59 -4.58 -7.21
C ALA A 34 -4.21 -5.10 -6.79
N GLU A 35 -3.14 -4.46 -7.30
CA GLU A 35 -1.77 -4.89 -6.96
C GLU A 35 -1.44 -4.62 -5.50
N PHE A 36 -1.84 -3.47 -4.95
CA PHE A 36 -1.62 -3.19 -3.53
C PHE A 36 -2.43 -4.16 -2.65
N ALA A 37 -3.66 -4.49 -3.05
CA ALA A 37 -4.48 -5.45 -2.29
C ALA A 37 -3.81 -6.82 -2.24
N ALA A 38 -3.30 -7.30 -3.39
CA ALA A 38 -2.57 -8.56 -3.44
C ALA A 38 -1.30 -8.53 -2.60
N LEU A 39 -0.58 -7.42 -2.65
CA LEU A 39 0.65 -7.24 -1.87
C LEU A 39 0.36 -7.30 -0.36
N MET A 40 -0.65 -6.58 0.10
CA MET A 40 -1.01 -6.58 1.52
C MET A 40 -1.53 -7.93 1.98
N ARG A 41 -2.22 -8.66 1.11
CA ARG A 41 -2.72 -10.02 1.41
C ARG A 41 -1.57 -10.99 1.59
N ASP A 42 -0.61 -10.97 0.66
CA ASP A 42 0.49 -11.93 0.62
C ASP A 42 1.67 -11.54 1.52
N HIS A 43 1.82 -10.24 1.77
CA HIS A 43 2.91 -9.70 2.59
C HIS A 43 2.37 -8.63 3.54
N PRO A 44 1.58 -9.04 4.55
CA PRO A 44 0.92 -8.06 5.43
C PRO A 44 1.89 -7.22 6.26
N ASP A 45 3.15 -7.63 6.37
CA ASP A 45 4.16 -6.88 7.11
C ASP A 45 4.94 -5.89 6.26
N TYR A 46 4.60 -5.76 4.98
CA TYR A 46 5.27 -4.82 4.10
C TYR A 46 4.68 -3.42 4.32
N THR A 47 5.24 -2.69 5.28
CA THR A 47 4.63 -1.48 5.81
C THR A 47 4.42 -0.38 4.77
N ALA A 48 5.35 -0.26 3.80
CA ALA A 48 5.24 0.78 2.77
C ALA A 48 3.97 0.67 1.93
N ALA A 49 3.41 -0.52 1.79
CA ALA A 49 2.21 -0.73 0.96
C ALA A 49 0.99 0.03 1.49
N TYR A 50 0.86 0.16 2.80
CA TYR A 50 -0.37 0.69 3.40
C TYR A 50 -0.60 2.16 3.11
N LEU A 51 0.47 2.96 3.15
CA LEU A 51 0.34 4.40 2.83
C LEU A 51 -0.10 4.59 1.39
N HIS A 52 0.58 3.92 0.47
CA HIS A 52 0.30 4.08 -0.97
C HIS A 52 -1.04 3.47 -1.35
N ALA A 53 -1.40 2.33 -0.77
CA ALA A 53 -2.71 1.72 -0.99
C ALA A 53 -3.83 2.66 -0.55
N GLY A 54 -3.70 3.26 0.63
CA GLY A 54 -4.68 4.22 1.12
C GLY A 54 -4.78 5.44 0.22
N ASN A 55 -3.65 5.94 -0.27
CA ASN A 55 -3.65 7.08 -1.17
C ASN A 55 -4.36 6.78 -2.50
N VAL A 56 -4.17 5.56 -3.04
CA VAL A 56 -4.89 5.12 -4.24
C VAL A 56 -6.39 5.10 -3.97
N LEU A 57 -6.79 4.58 -2.82
CA LEU A 57 -8.21 4.54 -2.44
C LEU A 57 -8.81 5.95 -2.32
N LEU A 58 -8.06 6.90 -1.76
CA LEU A 58 -8.51 8.30 -1.71
C LEU A 58 -8.68 8.87 -3.11
N ALA A 59 -7.76 8.58 -4.01
CA ALA A 59 -7.86 9.05 -5.39
C ALA A 59 -9.07 8.46 -6.10
N LEU A 60 -9.49 7.25 -5.71
CA LEU A 60 -10.67 6.58 -6.25
C LEU A 60 -11.96 7.05 -5.55
N GLY A 61 -11.87 7.90 -4.54
CA GLY A 61 -13.03 8.36 -3.79
C GLY A 61 -13.49 7.42 -2.69
N GLU A 62 -12.70 6.40 -2.37
CA GLU A 62 -13.02 5.39 -1.37
C GLU A 62 -12.46 5.79 0.00
N ARG A 63 -12.99 6.87 0.56
CA ARG A 63 -12.46 7.50 1.78
C ARG A 63 -12.54 6.57 2.99
N ALA A 64 -13.66 5.89 3.18
CA ALA A 64 -13.84 5.01 4.33
C ALA A 64 -12.89 3.81 4.27
N GLU A 65 -12.73 3.23 3.08
CA GLU A 65 -11.81 2.12 2.87
C GLU A 65 -10.36 2.57 3.08
N ALA A 66 -10.01 3.77 2.60
CA ALA A 66 -8.69 4.33 2.81
C ALA A 66 -8.37 4.47 4.30
N ARG A 67 -9.32 4.96 5.08
CA ARG A 67 -9.15 5.07 6.54
C ARG A 67 -8.84 3.71 7.16
N THR A 68 -9.58 2.69 6.78
CA THR A 68 -9.36 1.34 7.28
C THR A 68 -7.96 0.84 6.95
N ILE A 69 -7.49 1.09 5.73
CA ILE A 69 -6.15 0.67 5.30
C ILE A 69 -5.07 1.41 6.08
N PHE A 70 -5.22 2.72 6.27
CA PHE A 70 -4.25 3.49 7.06
C PHE A 70 -4.20 3.00 8.51
N GLU A 71 -5.35 2.73 9.11
CA GLU A 71 -5.41 2.22 10.49
C GLU A 71 -4.74 0.86 10.61
N ARG A 72 -4.98 -0.02 9.65
CA ARG A 72 -4.32 -1.32 9.60
C ARG A 72 -2.81 -1.15 9.48
N GLY A 73 -2.37 -0.22 8.65
CA GLY A 73 -0.95 0.07 8.47
C GLY A 73 -0.29 0.56 9.76
N VAL A 74 -0.97 1.44 10.50
CA VAL A 74 -0.46 1.91 11.81
C VAL A 74 -0.23 0.72 12.74
N GLU A 75 -1.19 -0.20 12.80
CA GLU A 75 -1.08 -1.38 13.67
C GLU A 75 0.09 -2.28 13.26
N VAL A 76 0.27 -2.51 11.96
CA VAL A 76 1.40 -3.28 11.46
C VAL A 76 2.72 -2.60 11.81
N CYS A 77 2.80 -1.29 11.62
CA CYS A 77 4.01 -0.52 11.94
C CYS A 77 4.34 -0.58 13.41
N ARG A 78 3.33 -0.52 14.27
CA ARG A 78 3.53 -0.61 15.72
C ARG A 78 4.16 -1.94 16.09
N ARG A 79 3.65 -3.03 15.53
CA ARG A 79 4.19 -4.37 15.81
C ARG A 79 5.60 -4.54 15.25
N ARG A 80 5.91 -3.90 14.15
CA ARG A 80 7.22 -4.00 13.51
C ARG A 80 8.24 -2.99 14.03
N GLY A 81 7.80 -2.01 14.81
CA GLY A 81 8.68 -0.94 15.26
C GLY A 81 9.07 0.04 14.17
N ASP A 82 8.26 0.18 13.12
CA ASP A 82 8.53 1.08 12.01
C ASP A 82 7.92 2.45 12.30
N GLY A 83 8.64 3.25 13.10
CA GLY A 83 8.15 4.56 13.54
C GLY A 83 8.02 5.58 12.42
N HIS A 84 8.89 5.51 11.41
CA HIS A 84 8.83 6.44 10.29
C HIS A 84 7.54 6.22 9.47
N ALA A 85 7.28 4.99 9.08
CA ALA A 85 6.07 4.67 8.33
C ALA A 85 4.82 4.92 9.16
N MET A 86 4.87 4.65 10.46
CA MET A 86 3.74 4.92 11.35
C MET A 86 3.40 6.40 11.38
N SER A 87 4.41 7.27 11.48
CA SER A 87 4.19 8.72 11.47
C SER A 87 3.52 9.19 10.18
N GLU A 88 3.95 8.66 9.04
CA GLU A 88 3.34 8.99 7.76
C GLU A 88 1.88 8.58 7.70
N LEU A 89 1.57 7.38 8.19
CA LEU A 89 0.20 6.86 8.21
C LEU A 89 -0.69 7.67 9.15
N GLU A 90 -0.16 8.02 10.31
CA GLU A 90 -0.90 8.86 11.26
C GLU A 90 -1.17 10.26 10.68
N GLY A 91 -0.20 10.81 9.95
CA GLY A 91 -0.39 12.06 9.23
C GLY A 91 -1.50 11.97 8.21
N ALA A 92 -1.54 10.86 7.45
CA ALA A 92 -2.59 10.63 6.46
C ALA A 92 -3.97 10.53 7.12
N LEU A 93 -4.05 9.84 8.26
CA LEU A 93 -5.30 9.73 9.02
C LEU A 93 -5.78 11.08 9.52
N SER A 94 -4.86 11.90 10.03
CA SER A 94 -5.20 13.26 10.47
C SER A 94 -5.78 14.09 9.34
N SER A 95 -5.28 13.90 8.13
CA SER A 95 -5.75 14.64 6.96
C SER A 95 -7.17 14.28 6.56
N LEU A 96 -7.69 13.13 7.01
CA LEU A 96 -9.05 12.69 6.72
C LEU A 96 -10.09 13.31 7.65
N ASP A 97 -9.65 13.86 8.77
CA ASP A 97 -10.55 14.45 9.78
C ASP A 97 -10.82 15.96 9.56
#